data_2b39314a0deaca64c73543e40f3f1594
#
_entry.id   2b39314a0deaca64c73543e40f3f1594
#
_cell.length_a   1.000
_cell.length_b   1.000
_cell.length_c   1.000
_cell.angle_alpha   90.00
_cell.angle_beta   90.00
_cell.angle_gamma   90.00
#
_symmetry.space_group_name_H-M   'P 1'
#
loop_
_entity.id
_entity.type
_entity.pdbx_description
1 polymer ?
#
loop_
_entity_poly.entity_id
_entity_poly.type
_entity_poly.pdbx_seq_one_letter_code
_entity_poly.pdbx_strand_id
1 'polypeptide(L)'
;MKRLFFLFVLAALIAAAPVVRAQSAAHTQVHDAAPLKPPPGARVAIVEFDDMECPMCGQDNPLLMGAAAKYHIPWIRYDFPLPFHAWSFQAAVDARWFDTKSKKLGDDFRNAVFANQRSIETPADLRAFAEKFAQEHGVGFPFVVDPQGKLAAEVKADYALGQRVGVEHTPTIWVVTNQTSGVPYVEVVDPNQLYAIIDQAIAETANEAPAHTAHAAHTSHAHHHPASQ
;
A
#
# COMPACT_ATOMS: atom_id res chain seq x y z
N MET A 1 48.23 -12.57 -72.21
CA MET A 1 46.96 -11.90 -71.73
C MET A 1 46.47 -12.61 -70.54
N LYS A 2 46.78 -12.20 -69.29
CA LYS A 2 46.37 -12.77 -68.04
C LYS A 2 45.39 -11.81 -67.39
N ARG A 3 44.14 -12.17 -67.31
CA ARG A 3 43.07 -11.42 -66.56
C ARG A 3 43.11 -11.78 -65.10
N LEU A 4 43.45 -10.82 -64.24
CA LEU A 4 43.50 -10.91 -62.81
C LEU A 4 42.09 -10.59 -62.27
N PHE A 5 41.39 -11.57 -61.68
CA PHE A 5 40.11 -11.38 -60.99
C PHE A 5 40.39 -10.96 -59.55
N PHE A 6 40.04 -9.71 -59.20
CA PHE A 6 40.02 -9.23 -57.83
C PHE A 6 38.68 -9.60 -57.20
N LEU A 7 38.70 -10.53 -56.25
CA LEU A 7 37.57 -10.86 -55.41
C LEU A 7 37.56 -9.87 -54.23
N PHE A 8 36.58 -8.96 -54.19
CA PHE A 8 36.30 -8.13 -53.02
C PHE A 8 35.50 -8.97 -52.04
N VAL A 9 36.12 -9.36 -50.92
CA VAL A 9 35.43 -9.93 -49.76
C VAL A 9 34.93 -8.77 -48.89
N LEU A 10 33.63 -8.50 -48.96
CA LEU A 10 32.96 -7.52 -48.08
C LEU A 10 32.69 -8.18 -46.73
N ALA A 11 33.55 -7.94 -45.74
CA ALA A 11 33.32 -8.37 -44.37
C ALA A 11 32.25 -7.49 -43.69
N ALA A 12 31.03 -7.94 -43.57
CA ALA A 12 29.98 -7.28 -42.80
C ALA A 12 30.27 -7.44 -41.30
N LEU A 13 30.78 -6.38 -40.65
CA LEU A 13 30.83 -6.28 -39.20
C LEU A 13 29.39 -6.12 -38.66
N ILE A 14 28.79 -7.19 -38.17
CA ILE A 14 27.57 -7.12 -37.39
C ILE A 14 27.94 -6.63 -35.98
N ALA A 15 27.75 -5.34 -35.75
CA ALA A 15 27.85 -4.77 -34.41
C ALA A 15 26.70 -5.31 -33.55
N ALA A 16 27.00 -6.29 -32.68
CA ALA A 16 26.06 -6.75 -31.65
C ALA A 16 25.90 -5.62 -30.63
N ALA A 17 24.79 -4.87 -30.72
CA ALA A 17 24.42 -3.94 -29.69
C ALA A 17 24.10 -4.74 -28.40
N PRO A 18 24.61 -4.34 -27.23
CA PRO A 18 24.22 -4.97 -25.98
C PRO A 18 22.73 -4.78 -25.77
N VAL A 19 21.97 -5.87 -25.75
CA VAL A 19 20.59 -5.87 -25.31
C VAL A 19 20.64 -5.61 -23.81
N VAL A 20 20.48 -4.35 -23.42
CA VAL A 20 20.20 -3.99 -22.01
C VAL A 20 18.85 -4.61 -21.70
N ARG A 21 18.88 -5.77 -21.09
CA ARG A 21 17.68 -6.39 -20.50
C ARG A 21 17.29 -5.50 -19.34
N ALA A 22 16.29 -4.64 -19.53
CA ALA A 22 15.62 -4.00 -18.43
C ALA A 22 15.13 -5.15 -17.52
N GLN A 23 15.72 -5.25 -16.33
CA GLN A 23 15.19 -6.12 -15.30
C GLN A 23 13.82 -5.51 -14.93
N SER A 24 12.74 -6.09 -15.48
CA SER A 24 11.40 -5.80 -14.98
C SER A 24 11.43 -6.14 -13.50
N ALA A 25 11.20 -5.15 -12.64
CA ALA A 25 10.94 -5.44 -11.25
C ALA A 25 9.85 -6.51 -11.20
N ALA A 26 10.11 -7.59 -10.47
CA ALA A 26 9.18 -8.70 -10.43
C ALA A 26 7.90 -8.23 -9.72
N HIS A 27 6.75 -8.43 -10.37
CA HIS A 27 5.46 -8.21 -9.71
C HIS A 27 5.26 -9.20 -8.57
N THR A 28 4.64 -8.74 -7.50
CA THR A 28 4.24 -9.60 -6.39
C THR A 28 3.26 -10.66 -6.87
N GLN A 29 3.56 -11.93 -6.59
CA GLN A 29 2.61 -13.00 -6.87
C GLN A 29 1.50 -12.97 -5.81
N VAL A 30 0.36 -12.38 -6.13
CA VAL A 30 -0.78 -12.28 -5.22
C VAL A 30 -1.42 -13.65 -5.03
N HIS A 31 -1.38 -14.17 -3.77
CA HIS A 31 -1.97 -15.45 -3.38
C HIS A 31 -3.37 -15.28 -2.77
N ASP A 32 -3.60 -14.20 -2.04
CA ASP A 32 -4.90 -13.83 -1.45
C ASP A 32 -5.21 -12.38 -1.80
N ALA A 33 -6.14 -12.17 -2.73
CA ALA A 33 -6.56 -10.83 -3.15
C ALA A 33 -7.67 -10.22 -2.27
N ALA A 34 -8.18 -10.94 -1.27
CA ALA A 34 -9.32 -10.47 -0.45
C ALA A 34 -9.08 -9.12 0.25
N PRO A 35 -7.84 -8.80 0.70
CA PRO A 35 -7.54 -7.49 1.28
C PRO A 35 -7.36 -6.38 0.24
N LEU A 36 -7.12 -6.72 -1.03
CA LEU A 36 -6.84 -5.78 -2.11
C LEU A 36 -8.13 -5.21 -2.68
N LYS A 37 -8.83 -4.43 -1.86
CA LYS A 37 -10.08 -3.75 -2.22
C LYS A 37 -10.24 -2.43 -1.46
N PRO A 38 -10.95 -1.46 -2.05
CA PRO A 38 -11.27 -0.23 -1.35
C PRO A 38 -12.17 -0.48 -0.14
N PRO A 39 -12.15 0.39 0.87
CA PRO A 39 -13.10 0.35 1.97
C PRO A 39 -14.53 0.68 1.45
N PRO A 40 -15.58 0.30 2.21
CA PRO A 40 -16.96 0.58 1.84
C PRO A 40 -17.17 2.06 1.52
N GLY A 41 -17.81 2.33 0.38
CA GLY A 41 -18.08 3.70 -0.11
C GLY A 41 -17.00 4.29 -1.00
N ALA A 42 -15.80 3.73 -1.06
CA ALA A 42 -14.78 4.16 -1.99
C ALA A 42 -14.76 3.27 -3.25
N ARG A 43 -14.50 3.88 -4.41
CA ARG A 43 -14.34 3.17 -5.68
C ARG A 43 -12.90 2.81 -5.98
N VAL A 44 -11.98 3.64 -5.54
CA VAL A 44 -10.54 3.48 -5.71
C VAL A 44 -9.87 3.75 -4.36
N ALA A 45 -8.80 3.02 -4.06
CA ALA A 45 -7.96 3.27 -2.90
C ALA A 45 -6.50 2.89 -3.20
N ILE A 46 -5.57 3.39 -2.38
CA ILE A 46 -4.21 2.89 -2.32
C ILE A 46 -4.14 1.89 -1.16
N VAL A 47 -3.54 0.73 -1.40
CA VAL A 47 -3.17 -0.25 -0.36
C VAL A 47 -1.67 -0.37 -0.35
N GLU A 48 -1.07 -0.22 0.82
CA GLU A 48 0.37 -0.31 1.03
C GLU A 48 0.69 -1.24 2.20
N PHE A 49 1.70 -2.08 2.00
CA PHE A 49 2.41 -2.77 3.07
C PHE A 49 3.75 -2.08 3.26
N ASP A 50 3.94 -1.44 4.41
CA ASP A 50 5.09 -0.60 4.69
C ASP A 50 5.90 -1.07 5.91
N ASP A 51 7.12 -0.56 5.97
CA ASP A 51 8.02 -0.72 7.10
C ASP A 51 8.66 0.64 7.40
N MET A 52 8.45 1.15 8.61
CA MET A 52 8.92 2.49 8.97
C MET A 52 10.45 2.63 9.06
N GLU A 53 11.20 1.53 9.05
CA GLU A 53 12.66 1.54 8.95
C GLU A 53 13.16 1.36 7.50
N CYS A 54 12.29 0.95 6.56
CA CYS A 54 12.65 0.78 5.16
C CYS A 54 12.88 2.14 4.46
N PRO A 55 14.09 2.37 3.89
CA PRO A 55 14.39 3.65 3.24
C PRO A 55 13.51 3.95 2.02
N MET A 56 13.11 2.91 1.28
CA MET A 56 12.24 3.06 0.11
C MET A 56 10.83 3.49 0.51
N CYS A 57 10.29 2.93 1.61
CA CYS A 57 9.01 3.40 2.17
C CYS A 57 9.07 4.88 2.55
N GLY A 58 10.17 5.31 3.19
CA GLY A 58 10.37 6.73 3.51
C GLY A 58 10.46 7.63 2.29
N GLN A 59 11.06 7.13 1.20
CA GLN A 59 11.15 7.85 -0.07
C GLN A 59 9.79 8.00 -0.75
N ASP A 60 8.96 6.94 -0.72
CA ASP A 60 7.67 6.90 -1.42
C ASP A 60 6.53 7.54 -0.61
N ASN A 61 6.67 7.65 0.71
CA ASN A 61 5.63 8.18 1.60
C ASN A 61 5.10 9.58 1.20
N PRO A 62 5.92 10.59 0.82
CA PRO A 62 5.41 11.88 0.36
C PRO A 62 4.59 11.79 -0.94
N LEU A 63 4.96 10.87 -1.83
CA LEU A 63 4.26 10.64 -3.10
C LEU A 63 2.87 10.05 -2.86
N LEU A 64 2.79 9.02 -2.00
CA LEU A 64 1.54 8.36 -1.62
C LEU A 64 0.60 9.32 -0.89
N MET A 65 1.13 10.09 0.07
CA MET A 65 0.38 11.13 0.77
C MET A 65 -0.18 12.18 -0.19
N GLY A 66 0.65 12.66 -1.13
CA GLY A 66 0.25 13.62 -2.15
C GLY A 66 -0.81 13.06 -3.10
N ALA A 67 -0.70 11.79 -3.50
CA ALA A 67 -1.68 11.13 -4.36
C ALA A 67 -3.01 10.95 -3.64
N ALA A 68 -3.02 10.42 -2.42
CA ALA A 68 -4.24 10.26 -1.63
C ALA A 68 -4.97 11.58 -1.42
N ALA A 69 -4.23 12.65 -1.11
CA ALA A 69 -4.79 14.00 -0.94
C ALA A 69 -5.34 14.59 -2.24
N LYS A 70 -4.60 14.48 -3.36
CA LYS A 70 -5.02 15.02 -4.67
C LYS A 70 -6.31 14.39 -5.17
N TYR A 71 -6.43 13.07 -5.06
CA TYR A 71 -7.57 12.34 -5.59
C TYR A 71 -8.69 12.13 -4.58
N HIS A 72 -8.48 12.54 -3.31
CA HIS A 72 -9.42 12.32 -2.20
C HIS A 72 -9.81 10.84 -2.06
N ILE A 73 -8.83 9.94 -2.23
CA ILE A 73 -9.01 8.49 -2.11
C ILE A 73 -8.40 7.97 -0.80
N PRO A 74 -8.96 6.89 -0.22
CA PRO A 74 -8.36 6.25 0.94
C PRO A 74 -6.95 5.73 0.65
N TRP A 75 -6.07 5.87 1.64
CA TRP A 75 -4.78 5.23 1.69
C TRP A 75 -4.77 4.29 2.90
N ILE A 76 -4.79 2.99 2.61
CA ILE A 76 -4.82 1.91 3.60
C ILE A 76 -3.38 1.44 3.79
N ARG A 77 -2.90 1.50 5.02
CA ARG A 77 -1.55 1.11 5.39
C ARG A 77 -1.60 -0.11 6.29
N TYR A 78 -0.84 -1.12 5.93
CA TYR A 78 -0.61 -2.33 6.71
C TYR A 78 0.84 -2.37 7.18
N ASP A 79 1.05 -2.57 8.47
CA ASP A 79 2.39 -2.67 9.04
C ASP A 79 3.04 -4.00 8.62
N PHE A 80 4.19 -3.93 7.92
CA PHE A 80 4.93 -5.10 7.48
C PHE A 80 6.41 -4.99 7.88
N PRO A 81 6.72 -4.93 9.20
CA PRO A 81 8.08 -4.77 9.70
C PRO A 81 8.96 -5.96 9.32
N LEU A 82 10.03 -5.71 8.56
CA LEU A 82 10.95 -6.74 8.09
C LEU A 82 11.83 -7.25 9.26
N PRO A 83 12.08 -8.57 9.36
CA PRO A 83 12.73 -9.15 10.54
C PRO A 83 14.18 -8.68 10.78
N PHE A 84 14.84 -8.14 9.76
CA PHE A 84 16.21 -7.63 9.86
C PHE A 84 16.28 -6.12 10.21
N HIS A 85 15.15 -5.43 10.28
CA HIS A 85 15.06 -4.06 10.75
C HIS A 85 14.97 -4.03 12.27
N ALA A 86 15.82 -3.21 12.90
CA ALA A 86 16.04 -3.27 14.35
C ALA A 86 14.91 -2.65 15.18
N TRP A 87 14.23 -1.64 14.63
CA TRP A 87 13.24 -0.87 15.37
C TRP A 87 11.87 -0.74 14.65
N SER A 88 11.73 -1.26 13.44
CA SER A 88 10.51 -1.08 12.65
C SER A 88 9.27 -1.67 13.33
N PHE A 89 9.38 -2.85 13.96
CA PHE A 89 8.28 -3.45 14.69
C PHE A 89 7.81 -2.56 15.87
N GLN A 90 8.76 -2.00 16.62
CA GLN A 90 8.43 -1.10 17.72
C GLN A 90 7.82 0.21 17.19
N ALA A 91 8.31 0.75 16.08
CA ALA A 91 7.73 1.93 15.44
C ALA A 91 6.27 1.71 15.04
N ALA A 92 5.95 0.52 14.51
CA ALA A 92 4.57 0.14 14.19
C ALA A 92 3.69 0.07 15.46
N VAL A 93 4.20 -0.52 16.55
CA VAL A 93 3.49 -0.56 17.84
C VAL A 93 3.27 0.86 18.38
N ASP A 94 4.27 1.72 18.31
CA ASP A 94 4.18 3.12 18.76
C ASP A 94 3.15 3.90 17.91
N ALA A 95 3.15 3.71 16.59
CA ALA A 95 2.17 4.32 15.69
C ALA A 95 0.73 3.87 16.02
N ARG A 96 0.53 2.57 16.30
CA ARG A 96 -0.77 2.05 16.78
C ARG A 96 -1.18 2.68 18.11
N TRP A 97 -0.23 2.93 19.00
CA TRP A 97 -0.54 3.64 20.23
C TRP A 97 -1.02 5.08 19.96
N PHE A 98 -0.40 5.81 19.03
CA PHE A 98 -0.88 7.13 18.62
C PHE A 98 -2.25 7.04 17.92
N ASP A 99 -2.53 5.98 17.14
CA ASP A 99 -3.87 5.71 16.57
C ASP A 99 -4.95 5.62 17.67
N THR A 100 -4.62 5.13 18.88
CA THR A 100 -5.58 5.11 20.00
C THR A 100 -5.99 6.51 20.49
N LYS A 101 -5.22 7.54 20.17
CA LYS A 101 -5.56 8.94 20.49
C LYS A 101 -6.40 9.55 19.37
N SER A 102 -5.95 9.41 18.14
CA SER A 102 -6.72 9.62 16.92
C SER A 102 -5.99 8.99 15.73
N LYS A 103 -6.75 8.54 14.72
CA LYS A 103 -6.17 8.03 13.47
C LYS A 103 -5.21 9.05 12.83
N LYS A 104 -5.61 10.33 12.86
CA LYS A 104 -4.75 11.41 12.35
C LYS A 104 -3.40 11.48 13.06
N LEU A 105 -3.38 11.36 14.39
CA LEU A 105 -2.13 11.44 15.15
C LEU A 105 -1.21 10.25 14.86
N GLY A 106 -1.77 9.06 14.68
CA GLY A 106 -1.00 7.89 14.26
C GLY A 106 -0.44 8.04 12.85
N ASP A 107 -1.22 8.60 11.90
CA ASP A 107 -0.72 8.88 10.56
C ASP A 107 0.35 9.97 10.56
N ASP A 108 0.17 11.03 11.35
CA ASP A 108 1.17 12.10 11.54
C ASP A 108 2.47 11.53 12.12
N PHE A 109 2.38 10.60 13.08
CA PHE A 109 3.56 9.94 13.65
C PHE A 109 4.30 9.09 12.59
N ARG A 110 3.59 8.26 11.81
CA ARG A 110 4.19 7.47 10.73
C ARG A 110 4.92 8.37 9.73
N ASN A 111 4.25 9.45 9.29
CA ASN A 111 4.84 10.42 8.37
C ASN A 111 6.06 11.12 8.97
N ALA A 112 6.03 11.46 10.27
CA ALA A 112 7.16 12.07 10.96
C ALA A 112 8.35 11.10 11.09
N VAL A 113 8.11 9.80 11.37
CA VAL A 113 9.15 8.78 11.38
C VAL A 113 9.80 8.66 10.00
N PHE A 114 9.02 8.53 8.93
CA PHE A 114 9.54 8.46 7.56
C PHE A 114 10.38 9.69 7.18
N ALA A 115 9.94 10.88 7.56
CA ALA A 115 10.67 12.12 7.30
C ALA A 115 12.00 12.23 8.07
N ASN A 116 12.13 11.48 9.17
CA ASN A 116 13.29 11.55 10.08
C ASN A 116 14.07 10.23 10.18
N GLN A 117 13.81 9.24 9.32
CA GLN A 117 14.46 7.91 9.38
C GLN A 117 15.98 7.98 9.57
N ARG A 118 16.65 8.92 8.88
CA ARG A 118 18.11 9.05 8.92
C ARG A 118 18.66 9.43 10.28
N SER A 119 17.84 9.96 11.18
CA SER A 119 18.21 10.32 12.54
C SER A 119 17.77 9.30 13.58
N ILE A 120 17.11 8.21 13.15
CA ILE A 120 16.65 7.10 14.00
C ILE A 120 17.47 5.88 13.62
N GLU A 121 18.60 5.68 14.32
CA GLU A 121 19.52 4.59 14.01
C GLU A 121 19.30 3.37 14.93
N THR A 122 18.73 3.60 16.11
CA THR A 122 18.55 2.58 17.15
C THR A 122 17.14 2.59 17.75
N PRO A 123 16.73 1.52 18.44
CA PRO A 123 15.48 1.52 19.22
C PRO A 123 15.43 2.64 20.28
N ALA A 124 16.59 3.05 20.82
CA ALA A 124 16.66 4.16 21.77
C ALA A 124 16.38 5.51 21.10
N ASP A 125 16.87 5.72 19.88
CA ASP A 125 16.58 6.93 19.10
C ASP A 125 15.09 7.00 18.74
N LEU A 126 14.49 5.86 18.32
CA LEU A 126 13.05 5.76 18.10
C LEU A 126 12.27 6.15 19.36
N ARG A 127 12.66 5.64 20.51
CA ARG A 127 12.02 5.97 21.79
C ARG A 127 12.06 7.46 22.08
N ALA A 128 13.24 8.07 21.95
CA ALA A 128 13.43 9.51 22.16
C ALA A 128 12.61 10.34 21.16
N PHE A 129 12.56 9.88 19.89
CA PHE A 129 11.74 10.51 18.86
C PHE A 129 10.26 10.46 19.19
N ALA A 130 9.72 9.29 19.60
CA ALA A 130 8.32 9.12 19.96
C ALA A 130 7.92 9.96 21.20
N GLU A 131 8.78 10.05 22.19
CA GLU A 131 8.57 10.91 23.38
C GLU A 131 8.49 12.38 22.99
N LYS A 132 9.43 12.84 22.15
CA LYS A 132 9.45 14.22 21.64
C LYS A 132 8.20 14.52 20.82
N PHE A 133 7.84 13.64 19.87
CA PHE A 133 6.64 13.78 19.06
C PHE A 133 5.38 13.87 19.92
N ALA A 134 5.26 13.02 20.93
CA ALA A 134 4.13 13.04 21.86
C ALA A 134 4.06 14.39 22.64
N GLN A 135 5.19 14.87 23.12
CA GLN A 135 5.27 16.16 23.80
C GLN A 135 4.83 17.32 22.90
N GLU A 136 5.30 17.35 21.65
CA GLU A 136 4.94 18.38 20.67
C GLU A 136 3.44 18.38 20.33
N HIS A 137 2.78 17.22 20.47
CA HIS A 137 1.34 17.06 20.23
C HIS A 137 0.49 17.07 21.51
N GLY A 138 1.08 17.37 22.66
CA GLY A 138 0.37 17.51 23.92
C GLY A 138 -0.19 16.20 24.49
N VAL A 139 0.40 15.05 24.14
CA VAL A 139 0.01 13.75 24.68
C VAL A 139 1.13 13.15 25.53
N GLY A 140 0.79 12.48 26.63
CA GLY A 140 1.78 11.81 27.48
C GLY A 140 2.16 10.47 26.87
N PHE A 141 3.43 10.24 26.55
CA PHE A 141 3.92 8.94 26.04
C PHE A 141 4.24 8.01 27.22
N PRO A 142 3.71 6.78 27.27
CA PRO A 142 3.87 5.91 28.41
C PRO A 142 5.25 5.24 28.42
N PHE A 143 5.73 4.88 29.61
CA PHE A 143 6.98 4.11 29.73
C PHE A 143 6.87 2.72 29.05
N VAL A 144 5.75 2.03 29.21
CA VAL A 144 5.41 0.79 28.50
C VAL A 144 4.24 1.10 27.57
N VAL A 145 4.47 1.04 26.25
CA VAL A 145 3.51 1.46 25.22
C VAL A 145 2.36 0.45 25.10
N ASP A 146 2.64 -0.83 25.17
CA ASP A 146 1.68 -1.91 24.98
C ASP A 146 1.78 -2.98 26.08
N PRO A 147 1.36 -2.69 27.30
CA PRO A 147 1.53 -3.60 28.43
C PRO A 147 0.73 -4.91 28.31
N GLN A 148 -0.26 -4.95 27.43
CA GLN A 148 -1.12 -6.11 27.20
C GLN A 148 -0.78 -6.86 25.91
N GLY A 149 0.16 -6.36 25.10
CA GLY A 149 0.53 -6.94 23.81
C GLY A 149 -0.54 -6.84 22.73
N LYS A 150 -1.57 -5.99 22.90
CA LYS A 150 -2.68 -5.85 21.97
C LYS A 150 -2.24 -5.17 20.67
N LEU A 151 -1.52 -4.06 20.77
CA LEU A 151 -1.03 -3.33 19.60
C LEU A 151 -0.01 -4.15 18.83
N ALA A 152 0.87 -4.84 19.54
CA ALA A 152 1.81 -5.80 18.94
C ALA A 152 1.08 -6.95 18.21
N ALA A 153 -0.06 -7.40 18.73
CA ALA A 153 -0.87 -8.41 18.06
C ALA A 153 -1.51 -7.87 16.76
N GLU A 154 -1.93 -6.60 16.73
CA GLU A 154 -2.43 -5.93 15.52
C GLU A 154 -1.34 -5.84 14.43
N VAL A 155 -0.13 -5.41 14.78
CA VAL A 155 1.02 -5.39 13.86
C VAL A 155 1.33 -6.79 13.30
N LYS A 156 1.31 -7.81 14.17
CA LYS A 156 1.51 -9.21 13.73
C LYS A 156 0.38 -9.71 12.82
N ALA A 157 -0.84 -9.24 13.02
CA ALA A 157 -1.96 -9.58 12.15
C ALA A 157 -1.80 -8.97 10.76
N ASP A 158 -1.33 -7.73 10.65
CA ASP A 158 -1.01 -7.09 9.38
C ASP A 158 0.15 -7.79 8.67
N TYR A 159 1.21 -8.12 9.41
CA TYR A 159 2.33 -8.89 8.86
C TYR A 159 1.87 -10.25 8.30
N ALA A 160 1.07 -10.99 9.08
CA ALA A 160 0.51 -12.26 8.62
C ALA A 160 -0.45 -12.09 7.44
N LEU A 161 -1.16 -10.96 7.36
CA LEU A 161 -1.99 -10.60 6.20
C LEU A 161 -1.11 -10.42 4.96
N GLY A 162 -0.03 -9.63 5.06
CA GLY A 162 0.92 -9.43 3.98
C GLY A 162 1.52 -10.75 3.47
N GLN A 163 1.92 -11.64 4.38
CA GLN A 163 2.39 -12.98 4.00
C GLN A 163 1.34 -13.78 3.22
N ARG A 164 0.04 -13.73 3.62
CA ARG A 164 -1.03 -14.40 2.88
C ARG A 164 -1.27 -13.77 1.50
N VAL A 165 -1.15 -12.45 1.39
CA VAL A 165 -1.24 -11.75 0.09
C VAL A 165 -0.09 -12.17 -0.82
N GLY A 166 1.08 -12.46 -0.29
CA GLY A 166 2.31 -12.78 -1.04
C GLY A 166 3.34 -11.64 -1.01
N VAL A 167 3.24 -10.72 -0.03
CA VAL A 167 4.21 -9.63 0.16
C VAL A 167 5.56 -10.19 0.59
N GLU A 168 6.62 -9.87 -0.15
CA GLU A 168 7.99 -10.32 0.11
C GLU A 168 8.96 -9.16 0.40
N HIS A 169 8.56 -7.91 0.09
CA HIS A 169 9.37 -6.72 0.28
C HIS A 169 8.52 -5.50 0.66
N THR A 170 9.17 -4.44 1.09
CA THR A 170 8.53 -3.13 1.35
C THR A 170 9.26 -2.01 0.60
N PRO A 171 8.52 -0.98 0.14
CA PRO A 171 7.06 -0.95 0.11
C PRO A 171 6.51 -1.92 -0.93
N THR A 172 5.32 -2.48 -0.68
CA THR A 172 4.50 -3.12 -1.72
C THR A 172 3.19 -2.36 -1.80
N ILE A 173 2.90 -1.81 -2.98
CA ILE A 173 1.84 -0.82 -3.17
C ILE A 173 0.90 -1.28 -4.28
N TRP A 174 -0.41 -1.22 -4.05
CA TRP A 174 -1.44 -1.44 -5.06
C TRP A 174 -2.41 -0.27 -5.13
N VAL A 175 -2.82 0.09 -6.34
CA VAL A 175 -4.06 0.83 -6.57
C VAL A 175 -5.16 -0.20 -6.76
N VAL A 176 -6.18 -0.13 -5.91
CA VAL A 176 -7.27 -1.10 -5.86
C VAL A 176 -8.59 -0.45 -6.24
N THR A 177 -9.48 -1.23 -6.85
CA THR A 177 -10.81 -0.77 -7.28
C THR A 177 -11.91 -1.65 -6.73
N ASN A 178 -13.15 -1.14 -6.73
CA ASN A 178 -14.34 -1.92 -6.36
C ASN A 178 -14.97 -2.66 -7.56
N GLN A 179 -14.23 -2.79 -8.67
CA GLN A 179 -14.70 -3.52 -9.85
C GLN A 179 -15.03 -4.97 -9.52
N THR A 180 -16.10 -5.47 -10.13
CA THR A 180 -16.57 -6.84 -9.95
C THR A 180 -16.12 -7.78 -11.08
N SER A 181 -15.54 -7.22 -12.14
CA SER A 181 -15.01 -7.92 -13.31
C SER A 181 -13.52 -7.62 -13.49
N GLY A 182 -12.78 -8.60 -13.97
CA GLY A 182 -11.33 -8.46 -14.18
C GLY A 182 -10.50 -8.57 -12.89
N VAL A 183 -9.32 -7.95 -12.90
CA VAL A 183 -8.41 -7.90 -11.73
C VAL A 183 -8.57 -6.52 -11.08
N PRO A 184 -9.15 -6.44 -9.87
CA PRO A 184 -9.52 -5.15 -9.25
C PRO A 184 -8.33 -4.44 -8.58
N TYR A 185 -7.11 -4.77 -8.94
CA TYR A 185 -5.90 -4.16 -8.38
C TYR A 185 -4.76 -4.09 -9.41
N VAL A 186 -3.94 -3.07 -9.30
CA VAL A 186 -2.71 -2.89 -10.09
C VAL A 186 -1.57 -2.60 -9.13
N GLU A 187 -0.49 -3.37 -9.19
CA GLU A 187 0.72 -3.12 -8.40
C GLU A 187 1.50 -1.93 -8.97
N VAL A 188 1.91 -1.04 -8.09
CA VAL A 188 2.75 0.12 -8.41
C VAL A 188 4.21 -0.30 -8.27
N VAL A 189 4.79 -0.88 -9.32
CA VAL A 189 6.20 -1.33 -9.33
C VAL A 189 7.15 -0.14 -9.55
N ASP A 190 6.74 0.83 -10.35
CA ASP A 190 7.44 2.10 -10.54
C ASP A 190 6.63 3.23 -9.88
N PRO A 191 7.13 3.84 -8.80
CA PRO A 191 6.42 4.93 -8.11
C PRO A 191 6.05 6.10 -9.03
N ASN A 192 6.81 6.34 -10.11
CA ASN A 192 6.50 7.39 -11.08
C ASN A 192 5.20 7.12 -11.86
N GLN A 193 4.72 5.88 -11.90
CA GLN A 193 3.47 5.48 -12.55
C GLN A 193 2.24 5.66 -11.65
N LEU A 194 2.41 5.91 -10.34
CA LEU A 194 1.31 5.95 -9.36
C LEU A 194 0.13 6.81 -9.82
N TYR A 195 0.40 8.04 -10.23
CA TYR A 195 -0.66 8.96 -10.65
C TYR A 195 -1.40 8.48 -11.90
N ALA A 196 -0.68 7.95 -12.89
CA ALA A 196 -1.27 7.42 -14.12
C ALA A 196 -2.14 6.19 -13.84
N ILE A 197 -1.71 5.30 -12.94
CA ILE A 197 -2.47 4.12 -12.51
C ILE A 197 -3.75 4.55 -11.78
N ILE A 198 -3.68 5.56 -10.90
CA ILE A 198 -4.87 6.10 -10.22
C ILE A 198 -5.84 6.74 -11.23
N ASP A 199 -5.34 7.55 -12.17
CA ASP A 199 -6.17 8.17 -13.22
C ASP A 199 -6.92 7.11 -14.03
N GLN A 200 -6.24 6.02 -14.42
CA GLN A 200 -6.85 4.89 -15.11
C GLN A 200 -7.91 4.20 -14.24
N ALA A 201 -7.60 3.88 -12.99
CA ALA A 201 -8.53 3.22 -12.06
C ALA A 201 -9.81 4.06 -11.83
N ILE A 202 -9.68 5.39 -11.73
CA ILE A 202 -10.81 6.30 -11.62
C ILE A 202 -11.66 6.28 -12.90
N ALA A 203 -11.03 6.32 -14.07
CA ALA A 203 -11.75 6.30 -15.36
C ALA A 203 -12.50 4.97 -15.56
N GLU A 204 -11.90 3.85 -15.24
CA GLU A 204 -12.51 2.52 -15.33
C GLU A 204 -13.72 2.39 -14.40
N THR A 205 -13.59 2.81 -13.14
CA THR A 205 -14.68 2.74 -12.17
C THR A 205 -15.79 3.78 -12.38
N ALA A 206 -15.55 4.84 -13.15
CA ALA A 206 -16.57 5.83 -13.50
C ALA A 206 -17.64 5.26 -14.44
N ASN A 207 -17.28 4.28 -15.26
CA ASN A 207 -18.15 3.67 -16.27
C ASN A 207 -18.96 2.48 -15.72
N GLU A 208 -18.64 1.96 -14.55
CA GLU A 208 -19.45 0.93 -13.90
C GLU A 208 -20.66 1.58 -13.22
N ALA A 209 -21.88 1.13 -13.58
CA ALA A 209 -23.10 1.58 -12.94
C ALA A 209 -23.02 1.26 -11.41
N PRO A 210 -23.49 2.15 -10.52
CA PRO A 210 -23.50 1.88 -9.09
C PRO A 210 -24.25 0.55 -8.86
N ALA A 211 -23.62 -0.37 -8.15
CA ALA A 211 -24.27 -1.62 -7.76
C ALA A 211 -25.57 -1.25 -7.01
N HIS A 212 -26.71 -1.47 -7.66
CA HIS A 212 -28.01 -1.25 -7.05
C HIS A 212 -28.07 -2.09 -5.77
N THR A 213 -28.08 -1.43 -4.61
CA THR A 213 -28.56 -2.03 -3.39
C THR A 213 -30.01 -2.45 -3.67
N ALA A 214 -30.21 -3.74 -3.95
CA ALA A 214 -31.53 -4.33 -4.04
C ALA A 214 -32.15 -4.21 -2.63
N HIS A 215 -32.86 -3.12 -2.39
CA HIS A 215 -33.82 -3.05 -1.31
C HIS A 215 -34.86 -4.13 -1.61
N ALA A 216 -34.81 -5.21 -0.87
CA ALA A 216 -35.89 -6.17 -0.80
C ALA A 216 -37.17 -5.40 -0.41
N ALA A 217 -38.02 -5.19 -1.39
CA ALA A 217 -39.36 -4.71 -1.14
C ALA A 217 -40.09 -5.83 -0.35
N HIS A 218 -40.20 -5.62 0.95
CA HIS A 218 -41.13 -6.40 1.77
C HIS A 218 -42.53 -6.07 1.29
N THR A 219 -43.08 -6.92 0.43
CA THR A 219 -44.53 -6.98 0.20
C THR A 219 -45.21 -7.50 1.48
N SER A 220 -45.75 -6.55 2.22
CA SER A 220 -46.66 -6.87 3.32
C SER A 220 -47.94 -7.43 2.71
N HIS A 221 -48.13 -8.74 2.80
CA HIS A 221 -49.43 -9.37 2.61
C HIS A 221 -50.32 -9.02 3.81
N ALA A 222 -51.24 -8.13 3.59
CA ALA A 222 -52.34 -7.89 4.50
C ALA A 222 -53.25 -9.12 4.50
N HIS A 223 -53.28 -9.90 5.58
CA HIS A 223 -54.29 -10.89 5.84
C HIS A 223 -55.59 -10.20 6.22
N HIS A 224 -56.55 -10.26 5.31
CA HIS A 224 -57.93 -9.95 5.57
C HIS A 224 -58.52 -11.11 6.41
N HIS A 225 -58.93 -10.83 7.63
CA HIS A 225 -59.81 -11.71 8.40
C HIS A 225 -61.26 -11.35 8.07
N PRO A 226 -62.13 -12.30 7.65
CA PRO A 226 -63.56 -12.08 7.62
C PRO A 226 -64.16 -12.30 9.03
N ALA A 227 -64.95 -11.34 9.45
CA ALA A 227 -65.82 -11.47 10.62
C ALA A 227 -66.93 -12.47 10.31
N SER A 228 -67.16 -13.42 11.23
CA SER A 228 -68.37 -14.27 11.28
C SER A 228 -69.06 -14.04 12.60
N GLN A 229 -70.33 -13.97 12.47
CA GLN A 229 -71.41 -13.74 13.45
C GLN A 229 -71.35 -14.65 14.66
#